data_6823a13a019754fca23a3b945242f34b
#
_entry.id   6823a13a019754fca23a3b945242f34b
#
_cell.length_a   1.000
_cell.length_b   1.000
_cell.length_c   1.000
_cell.angle_alpha   90.00
_cell.angle_beta   90.00
_cell.angle_gamma   90.00
#
_symmetry.space_group_name_H-M   'P 1'
#
loop_
_entity.id
_entity.type
_entity.pdbx_description
1 polymer ?
#
loop_
_entity_poly.entity_id
_entity_poly.type
_entity_poly.pdbx_seq_one_letter_code
_entity_poly.pdbx_strand_id
1 'polypeptide(L)'
;MSDDIKTKGVTDEQIADLREQEAEELAQVLATRYKIPYIDLSRTLINTDALRLLKEEDARKASVAIFKISGKNLSLALSSPNRNETQAVIEDFQNKNFKVSTYLASSAGLESAWAKYQEVSKSEKSRAGLIEISSDSIAEYTGKFKTLKDIQTEMEAEVALAQKQGGISGILEIIMAGGLVTGASDIHIEPEQEAIRLRYRLDGVLEDVA
;
A
#
# COMPACT_ATOMS: atom_id res chain seq x y z
N MET A 1 10.80 41.51 45.04
CA MET A 1 9.77 40.71 44.38
C MET A 1 10.08 40.76 42.91
N SER A 2 10.84 39.78 42.45
CA SER A 2 11.21 39.65 41.02
C SER A 2 10.29 38.60 40.44
N ASP A 3 9.41 39.03 39.54
CA ASP A 3 8.56 38.11 38.75
C ASP A 3 9.41 37.41 37.68
N ASP A 4 9.70 36.16 37.94
CA ASP A 4 10.22 35.23 36.92
C ASP A 4 9.12 34.90 35.89
N ILE A 5 9.11 35.63 34.80
CA ILE A 5 8.32 35.27 33.60
C ILE A 5 9.02 34.03 32.99
N LYS A 6 8.55 32.84 33.36
CA LYS A 6 8.86 31.60 32.67
C LYS A 6 8.27 31.68 31.26
N THR A 7 9.07 32.09 30.30
CA THR A 7 8.82 31.85 28.88
C THR A 7 8.81 30.34 28.68
N LYS A 8 7.59 29.74 28.53
CA LYS A 8 7.44 28.37 28.05
C LYS A 8 7.99 28.34 26.64
N GLY A 9 9.21 27.82 26.48
CA GLY A 9 9.74 27.55 25.12
C GLY A 9 8.82 26.61 24.37
N VAL A 10 8.48 27.01 23.16
CA VAL A 10 7.76 26.14 22.23
C VAL A 10 8.64 24.90 21.99
N THR A 11 8.10 23.71 22.19
CA THR A 11 8.84 22.46 21.98
C THR A 11 9.02 22.20 20.49
N ASP A 12 10.09 21.48 20.11
CA ASP A 12 10.34 21.11 18.71
C ASP A 12 9.13 20.37 18.08
N GLU A 13 8.40 19.60 18.87
CA GLU A 13 7.17 18.92 18.49
C GLU A 13 6.05 19.90 18.14
N GLN A 14 5.85 20.94 18.94
CA GLN A 14 4.85 21.99 18.65
C GLN A 14 5.20 22.80 17.40
N ILE A 15 6.49 22.99 17.12
CA ILE A 15 6.95 23.66 15.91
C ILE A 15 6.68 22.78 14.68
N ALA A 16 6.87 21.46 14.78
CA ALA A 16 6.59 20.51 13.72
C ALA A 16 5.09 20.49 13.39
N ASP A 17 4.22 20.42 14.41
CA ASP A 17 2.76 20.43 14.24
C ASP A 17 2.26 21.72 13.57
N LEU A 18 2.80 22.88 13.98
CA LEU A 18 2.45 24.16 13.35
C LEU A 18 2.85 24.21 11.88
N ARG A 19 4.03 23.71 11.53
CA ARG A 19 4.50 23.66 10.14
C ARG A 19 3.64 22.74 9.28
N GLU A 20 3.19 21.61 9.84
CA GLU A 20 2.29 20.69 9.15
C GLU A 20 0.94 21.36 8.89
N GLN A 21 0.37 22.05 9.88
CA GLN A 21 -0.88 22.80 9.71
C GLN A 21 -0.76 23.92 8.66
N GLU A 22 0.30 24.71 8.70
CA GLU A 22 0.55 25.75 7.69
C GLU A 22 0.68 25.17 6.27
N ALA A 23 1.35 24.01 6.12
CA ALA A 23 1.48 23.34 4.83
C ALA A 23 0.14 22.84 4.30
N GLU A 24 -0.74 22.33 5.18
CA GLU A 24 -2.09 21.88 4.82
C GLU A 24 -2.98 23.06 4.40
N GLU A 25 -2.98 24.16 5.16
CA GLU A 25 -3.73 25.37 4.82
C GLU A 25 -3.29 25.95 3.46
N LEU A 26 -1.98 26.01 3.22
CA LEU A 26 -1.44 26.45 1.93
C LEU A 26 -1.91 25.55 0.80
N ALA A 27 -1.89 24.23 0.99
CA ALA A 27 -2.34 23.29 -0.01
C ALA A 27 -3.84 23.47 -0.36
N GLN A 28 -4.69 23.73 0.61
CA GLN A 28 -6.11 24.02 0.38
C GLN A 28 -6.34 25.31 -0.41
N VAL A 29 -5.58 26.37 -0.10
CA VAL A 29 -5.64 27.64 -0.85
C VAL A 29 -5.20 27.43 -2.31
N LEU A 30 -4.10 26.69 -2.51
CA LEU A 30 -3.60 26.35 -3.85
C LEU A 30 -4.58 25.48 -4.63
N ALA A 31 -5.23 24.51 -3.99
CA ALA A 31 -6.25 23.67 -4.58
C ALA A 31 -7.41 24.49 -5.17
N THR A 32 -7.87 25.46 -4.42
CA THR A 32 -8.90 26.42 -4.87
C THR A 32 -8.43 27.26 -6.07
N ARG A 33 -7.19 27.74 -6.00
CA ARG A 33 -6.59 28.56 -7.08
C ARG A 33 -6.42 27.79 -8.39
N TYR A 34 -5.96 26.53 -8.30
CA TYR A 34 -5.75 25.68 -9.48
C TYR A 34 -7.00 24.92 -9.93
N LYS A 35 -8.10 25.02 -9.20
CA LYS A 35 -9.35 24.26 -9.42
C LYS A 35 -9.13 22.76 -9.44
N ILE A 36 -8.22 22.27 -8.61
CA ILE A 36 -7.91 20.86 -8.40
C ILE A 36 -8.42 20.50 -7.00
N PRO A 37 -9.15 19.37 -6.82
CA PRO A 37 -9.60 18.97 -5.50
C PRO A 37 -8.42 18.74 -4.54
N TYR A 38 -8.56 19.22 -3.30
CA TYR A 38 -7.60 18.96 -2.22
C TYR A 38 -7.78 17.55 -1.65
N ILE A 39 -6.67 16.95 -1.20
CA ILE A 39 -6.67 15.69 -0.46
C ILE A 39 -5.65 15.71 0.68
N ASP A 40 -6.08 15.27 1.85
CA ASP A 40 -5.22 15.02 3.01
C ASP A 40 -4.71 13.58 2.96
N LEU A 41 -3.44 13.41 2.61
CA LEU A 41 -2.80 12.10 2.49
C LEU A 41 -2.44 11.48 3.86
N SER A 42 -2.36 12.27 4.93
CA SER A 42 -2.11 11.75 6.28
C SER A 42 -3.32 10.96 6.81
N ARG A 43 -4.51 11.32 6.34
CA ARG A 43 -5.80 10.68 6.71
C ARG A 43 -6.39 9.77 5.65
N THR A 44 -5.76 9.73 4.48
CA THR A 44 -6.24 8.93 3.35
C THR A 44 -5.55 7.57 3.34
N LEU A 45 -6.34 6.50 3.14
CA LEU A 45 -5.79 5.18 2.93
C LEU A 45 -5.02 5.15 1.60
N ILE A 46 -3.71 4.94 1.69
CA ILE A 46 -2.82 4.86 0.53
C ILE A 46 -2.70 3.41 0.09
N ASN A 47 -3.05 3.15 -1.16
CA ASN A 47 -2.87 1.82 -1.75
C ASN A 47 -1.41 1.64 -2.14
N THR A 48 -0.72 0.72 -1.50
CA THR A 48 0.70 0.42 -1.74
C THR A 48 0.95 -0.09 -3.16
N ASP A 49 0.01 -0.81 -3.77
CA ASP A 49 0.11 -1.25 -5.15
C ASP A 49 0.01 -0.07 -6.14
N ALA A 50 -0.73 0.96 -5.79
CA ALA A 50 -0.75 2.20 -6.56
C ALA A 50 0.59 2.95 -6.49
N LEU A 51 1.23 3.01 -5.30
CA LEU A 51 2.54 3.62 -5.14
C LEU A 51 3.61 2.94 -6.01
N ARG A 52 3.56 1.62 -6.13
CA ARG A 52 4.53 0.83 -6.93
C ARG A 52 4.54 1.16 -8.42
N LEU A 53 3.47 1.75 -8.96
CA LEU A 53 3.41 2.14 -10.36
C LEU A 53 4.44 3.23 -10.73
N LEU A 54 4.94 3.96 -9.75
CA LEU A 54 5.97 4.99 -9.91
C LEU A 54 7.09 4.73 -8.89
N LYS A 55 8.35 4.81 -9.31
CA LYS A 55 9.49 4.67 -8.40
C LYS A 55 9.53 5.85 -7.41
N GLU A 56 9.97 5.59 -6.19
CA GLU A 56 10.07 6.63 -5.15
C GLU A 56 10.90 7.84 -5.61
N GLU A 57 12.03 7.60 -6.29
CA GLU A 57 12.90 8.66 -6.80
C GLU A 57 12.15 9.59 -7.77
N ASP A 58 11.40 9.01 -8.71
CA ASP A 58 10.62 9.75 -9.70
C ASP A 58 9.43 10.46 -9.05
N ALA A 59 8.77 9.81 -8.07
CA ALA A 59 7.68 10.39 -7.30
C ALA A 59 8.13 11.62 -6.50
N ARG A 60 9.27 11.53 -5.81
CA ARG A 60 9.88 12.65 -5.07
C ARG A 60 10.32 13.77 -6.00
N LYS A 61 10.99 13.44 -7.11
CA LYS A 61 11.45 14.40 -8.11
C LYS A 61 10.28 15.17 -8.72
N ALA A 62 9.20 14.50 -9.06
CA ALA A 62 7.99 15.11 -9.61
C ALA A 62 7.08 15.73 -8.54
N SER A 63 7.35 15.51 -7.25
CA SER A 63 6.50 15.90 -6.11
C SER A 63 5.07 15.40 -6.25
N VAL A 64 4.94 14.10 -6.52
CA VAL A 64 3.65 13.40 -6.70
C VAL A 64 3.60 12.10 -5.89
N ALA A 65 2.38 11.62 -5.61
CA ALA A 65 2.15 10.31 -5.05
C ALA A 65 0.90 9.69 -5.68
N ILE A 66 1.00 8.44 -6.16
CA ILE A 66 -0.15 7.70 -6.65
C ILE A 66 -0.76 6.97 -5.44
N PHE A 67 -1.91 7.42 -4.96
CA PHE A 67 -2.48 6.90 -3.72
C PHE A 67 -3.63 5.90 -3.93
N LYS A 68 -4.18 5.83 -5.14
CA LYS A 68 -5.28 4.91 -5.44
C LYS A 68 -5.26 4.48 -6.90
N ILE A 69 -5.55 3.20 -7.13
CA ILE A 69 -5.80 2.64 -8.46
C ILE A 69 -7.07 1.78 -8.43
N SER A 70 -7.87 1.86 -9.50
CA SER A 70 -9.05 1.02 -9.68
C SER A 70 -9.21 0.73 -11.17
N GLY A 71 -8.78 -0.45 -11.61
CA GLY A 71 -8.68 -0.78 -13.03
C GLY A 71 -7.78 0.20 -13.77
N LYS A 72 -8.34 0.94 -14.72
CA LYS A 72 -7.61 1.99 -15.47
C LYS A 72 -7.75 3.41 -14.89
N ASN A 73 -8.44 3.58 -13.77
CA ASN A 73 -8.56 4.87 -13.10
C ASN A 73 -7.46 5.01 -12.05
N LEU A 74 -6.66 6.06 -12.14
CA LEU A 74 -5.53 6.35 -11.29
C LEU A 74 -5.76 7.69 -10.59
N SER A 75 -5.58 7.72 -9.25
CA SER A 75 -5.65 8.95 -8.47
C SER A 75 -4.24 9.35 -8.04
N LEU A 76 -3.82 10.53 -8.46
CA LEU A 76 -2.49 11.09 -8.28
C LEU A 76 -2.57 12.37 -7.45
N ALA A 77 -1.90 12.42 -6.30
CA ALA A 77 -1.70 13.62 -5.51
C ALA A 77 -0.43 14.33 -5.97
N LEU A 78 -0.46 15.66 -5.97
CA LEU A 78 0.66 16.52 -6.41
C LEU A 78 0.75 17.78 -5.53
N SER A 79 1.94 18.35 -5.39
CA SER A 79 2.12 19.62 -4.68
C SER A 79 1.88 20.84 -5.59
N SER A 80 2.16 20.71 -6.89
CA SER A 80 1.98 21.78 -7.88
C SER A 80 1.75 21.20 -9.27
N PRO A 81 0.68 21.66 -9.98
CA PRO A 81 0.40 21.19 -11.33
C PRO A 81 1.33 21.80 -12.39
N ASN A 82 2.06 22.86 -12.07
CA ASN A 82 2.83 23.63 -13.06
C ASN A 82 4.28 23.16 -13.22
N ARG A 83 4.69 22.09 -12.54
CA ARG A 83 6.03 21.54 -12.67
C ARG A 83 6.11 20.64 -13.91
N ASN A 84 7.18 20.78 -14.68
CA ASN A 84 7.39 19.96 -15.89
C ASN A 84 7.48 18.47 -15.55
N GLU A 85 8.13 18.13 -14.44
CA GLU A 85 8.26 16.74 -13.96
C GLU A 85 6.90 16.14 -13.59
N THR A 86 6.02 16.94 -12.97
CA THR A 86 4.65 16.53 -12.64
C THR A 86 3.84 16.25 -13.91
N GLN A 87 3.91 17.12 -14.89
CA GLN A 87 3.22 16.95 -16.16
C GLN A 87 3.73 15.74 -16.93
N ALA A 88 5.04 15.53 -16.96
CA ALA A 88 5.65 14.36 -17.61
C ALA A 88 5.14 13.03 -17.02
N VAL A 89 4.99 12.96 -15.70
CA VAL A 89 4.42 11.76 -15.04
C VAL A 89 2.95 11.56 -15.43
N ILE A 90 2.15 12.64 -15.47
CA ILE A 90 0.73 12.55 -15.85
C ILE A 90 0.61 12.06 -17.30
N GLU A 91 1.38 12.65 -18.22
CA GLU A 91 1.39 12.28 -19.65
C GLU A 91 1.83 10.82 -19.86
N ASP A 92 2.86 10.35 -19.14
CA ASP A 92 3.32 8.97 -19.22
C ASP A 92 2.20 7.98 -18.86
N PHE A 93 1.45 8.24 -17.77
CA PHE A 93 0.32 7.38 -17.40
C PHE A 93 -0.86 7.48 -18.36
N GLN A 94 -1.13 8.66 -18.92
CA GLN A 94 -2.15 8.84 -19.97
C GLN A 94 -1.79 8.06 -21.24
N ASN A 95 -0.52 8.10 -21.65
CA ASN A 95 -0.01 7.32 -22.78
C ASN A 95 -0.10 5.81 -22.56
N LYS A 96 -0.03 5.36 -21.30
CA LYS A 96 -0.27 3.97 -20.89
C LYS A 96 -1.76 3.62 -20.76
N ASN A 97 -2.67 4.47 -21.27
CA ASN A 97 -4.11 4.31 -21.23
C ASN A 97 -4.73 4.33 -19.81
N PHE A 98 -4.10 4.99 -18.84
CA PHE A 98 -4.72 5.27 -17.55
C PHE A 98 -5.52 6.58 -17.60
N LYS A 99 -6.68 6.59 -16.95
CA LYS A 99 -7.44 7.80 -16.69
C LYS A 99 -6.94 8.40 -15.36
N VAL A 100 -6.15 9.49 -15.47
CA VAL A 100 -5.52 10.13 -14.31
C VAL A 100 -6.44 11.20 -13.72
N SER A 101 -6.79 11.07 -12.43
CA SER A 101 -7.46 12.10 -11.65
C SER A 101 -6.44 12.73 -10.70
N THR A 102 -6.28 14.05 -10.77
CA THR A 102 -5.29 14.80 -9.99
C THR A 102 -5.90 15.43 -8.76
N TYR A 103 -5.15 15.44 -7.66
CA TYR A 103 -5.51 16.04 -6.39
C TYR A 103 -4.35 16.86 -5.86
N LEU A 104 -4.62 17.97 -5.20
CA LEU A 104 -3.58 18.76 -4.57
C LEU A 104 -3.39 18.30 -3.12
N ALA A 105 -2.15 18.07 -2.73
CA ALA A 105 -1.77 17.68 -1.39
C ALA A 105 -0.66 18.58 -0.85
N SER A 106 -0.54 18.66 0.47
CA SER A 106 0.55 19.33 1.14
C SER A 106 1.90 18.61 0.94
N SER A 107 3.00 19.28 1.18
CA SER A 107 4.32 18.65 1.19
C SER A 107 4.43 17.61 2.32
N ALA A 108 3.86 17.87 3.49
CA ALA A 108 3.82 16.94 4.61
C ALA A 108 3.01 15.68 4.26
N GLY A 109 1.84 15.85 3.62
CA GLY A 109 1.02 14.73 3.14
C GLY A 109 1.75 13.87 2.10
N LEU A 110 2.51 14.46 1.17
CA LEU A 110 3.33 13.74 0.22
C LEU A 110 4.46 12.96 0.92
N GLU A 111 5.14 13.55 1.92
CA GLU A 111 6.16 12.84 2.71
C GLU A 111 5.56 11.64 3.45
N SER A 112 4.36 11.77 4.02
CA SER A 112 3.64 10.67 4.67
C SER A 112 3.32 9.55 3.68
N ALA A 113 2.96 9.90 2.44
CA ALA A 113 2.73 8.92 1.38
C ALA A 113 4.03 8.23 0.95
N TRP A 114 5.12 8.99 0.81
CA TRP A 114 6.42 8.43 0.42
C TRP A 114 7.05 7.57 1.51
N ALA A 115 6.80 7.83 2.80
CA ALA A 115 7.23 6.95 3.87
C ALA A 115 6.72 5.51 3.70
N LYS A 116 5.57 5.34 3.05
CA LYS A 116 5.02 4.02 2.73
C LYS A 116 5.78 3.25 1.66
N TYR A 117 6.68 3.87 0.90
CA TYR A 117 7.56 3.14 -0.01
C TYR A 117 8.51 2.19 0.74
N GLN A 118 8.82 2.46 2.02
CA GLN A 118 9.61 1.53 2.84
C GLN A 118 8.83 0.23 3.14
N GLU A 119 7.51 0.30 3.22
CA GLU A 119 6.64 -0.87 3.34
C GLU A 119 6.58 -1.62 1.99
N VAL A 120 6.61 -0.86 0.89
CA VAL A 120 6.66 -1.39 -0.49
C VAL A 120 7.97 -2.12 -0.78
N SER A 121 9.12 -1.59 -0.33
CA SER A 121 10.44 -2.18 -0.58
C SER A 121 10.65 -3.52 0.13
N LYS A 122 9.94 -3.75 1.23
CA LYS A 122 9.93 -5.05 1.92
C LYS A 122 9.09 -6.10 1.18
N SER A 123 8.22 -5.68 0.27
CA SER A 123 7.39 -6.54 -0.57
C SER A 123 7.75 -6.38 -2.05
N GLU A 124 9.04 -6.18 -2.35
CA GLU A 124 9.51 -6.14 -3.74
C GLU A 124 9.21 -7.47 -4.41
N LYS A 125 8.08 -7.54 -5.11
CA LYS A 125 7.87 -8.36 -6.31
C LYS A 125 6.41 -8.42 -6.75
N SER A 126 5.67 -7.33 -6.81
CA SER A 126 4.38 -7.36 -7.51
C SER A 126 4.34 -6.29 -8.60
N ARG A 127 4.53 -6.71 -9.84
CA ARG A 127 4.17 -5.89 -11.01
C ARG A 127 2.67 -5.63 -11.00
N ALA A 128 2.28 -4.40 -11.32
CA ALA A 128 0.89 -3.92 -11.34
C ALA A 128 -0.12 -4.97 -11.83
N GLY A 129 -0.93 -5.49 -10.90
CA GLY A 129 -1.99 -6.45 -11.20
C GLY A 129 -1.54 -7.91 -11.38
N LEU A 130 -0.25 -8.22 -11.25
CA LEU A 130 0.26 -9.58 -11.15
C LEU A 130 0.69 -9.81 -9.71
N ILE A 131 0.11 -10.80 -9.08
CA ILE A 131 0.61 -11.35 -7.82
C ILE A 131 1.83 -12.18 -8.22
N GLU A 132 3.05 -11.65 -8.00
CA GLU A 132 4.25 -12.47 -8.15
C GLU A 132 4.36 -13.40 -6.95
N ILE A 133 4.08 -14.66 -7.20
CA ILE A 133 4.35 -15.74 -6.26
C ILE A 133 5.81 -16.12 -6.45
N SER A 134 6.62 -15.91 -5.40
CA SER A 134 8.05 -16.22 -5.45
C SER A 134 8.27 -17.73 -5.37
N SER A 135 8.99 -18.28 -6.35
CA SER A 135 9.41 -19.69 -6.31
C SER A 135 10.24 -20.01 -5.08
N ASP A 136 11.05 -19.05 -4.62
CA ASP A 136 11.91 -19.20 -3.46
C ASP A 136 11.09 -19.25 -2.16
N SER A 137 10.07 -18.40 -2.03
CA SER A 137 9.14 -18.41 -0.88
C SER A 137 8.33 -19.72 -0.85
N ILE A 138 7.84 -20.19 -2.00
CA ILE A 138 7.16 -21.49 -2.09
C ILE A 138 8.11 -22.60 -1.65
N ALA A 139 9.36 -22.60 -2.11
CA ALA A 139 10.36 -23.61 -1.70
C ALA A 139 10.63 -23.57 -0.19
N GLU A 140 10.69 -22.38 0.40
CA GLU A 140 10.86 -22.20 1.85
C GLU A 140 9.68 -22.81 2.61
N TYR A 141 8.44 -22.46 2.25
CA TYR A 141 7.23 -23.00 2.89
C TYR A 141 7.08 -24.50 2.67
N THR A 142 7.40 -25.03 1.47
CA THR A 142 7.37 -26.48 1.22
C THR A 142 8.35 -27.23 2.09
N GLY A 143 9.47 -26.63 2.45
CA GLY A 143 10.43 -27.20 3.42
C GLY A 143 9.94 -27.20 4.87
N LYS A 144 9.03 -26.28 5.23
CA LYS A 144 8.48 -26.13 6.58
C LYS A 144 7.26 -27.01 6.84
N PHE A 145 6.37 -27.15 5.84
CA PHE A 145 5.10 -27.85 6.00
C PHE A 145 5.27 -29.38 5.95
N LYS A 146 4.72 -30.05 6.92
CA LYS A 146 4.64 -31.52 6.98
C LYS A 146 3.20 -32.01 7.15
N THR A 147 2.34 -31.19 7.70
CA THR A 147 0.94 -31.51 8.00
C THR A 147 0.02 -30.34 7.62
N LEU A 148 -1.28 -30.62 7.45
CA LEU A 148 -2.28 -29.57 7.28
C LEU A 148 -2.29 -28.56 8.43
N LYS A 149 -1.98 -29.02 9.63
CA LYS A 149 -1.92 -28.15 10.83
C LYS A 149 -0.79 -27.12 10.75
N ASP A 150 0.34 -27.46 10.14
CA ASP A 150 1.45 -26.52 9.94
C ASP A 150 0.99 -25.40 8.99
N ILE A 151 0.26 -25.75 7.94
CA ILE A 151 -0.31 -24.80 6.96
C ILE A 151 -1.32 -23.87 7.64
N GLN A 152 -2.23 -24.41 8.47
CA GLN A 152 -3.20 -23.63 9.25
C GLN A 152 -2.51 -22.59 10.14
N THR A 153 -1.51 -23.03 10.90
CA THR A 153 -0.80 -22.16 11.85
C THR A 153 -0.09 -21.01 11.14
N GLU A 154 0.58 -21.30 10.03
CA GLU A 154 1.27 -20.27 9.24
C GLU A 154 0.27 -19.33 8.55
N MET A 155 -0.87 -19.87 8.09
CA MET A 155 -1.95 -19.08 7.49
C MET A 155 -2.55 -18.09 8.49
N GLU A 156 -2.84 -18.51 9.72
CA GLU A 156 -3.37 -17.64 10.77
C GLU A 156 -2.40 -16.48 11.09
N ALA A 157 -1.10 -16.79 11.17
CA ALA A 157 -0.06 -15.80 11.41
C ALA A 157 0.01 -14.77 10.26
N GLU A 158 0.00 -15.24 9.01
CA GLU A 158 0.09 -14.38 7.83
C GLU A 158 -1.17 -13.53 7.63
N VAL A 159 -2.37 -14.07 7.88
CA VAL A 159 -3.63 -13.32 7.86
C VAL A 159 -3.61 -12.20 8.90
N ALA A 160 -3.11 -12.46 10.12
CA ALA A 160 -2.98 -11.44 11.15
C ALA A 160 -1.97 -10.33 10.77
N LEU A 161 -0.92 -10.66 10.05
CA LEU A 161 0.04 -9.70 9.49
C LEU A 161 -0.58 -8.90 8.35
N ALA A 162 -1.26 -9.56 7.41
CA ALA A 162 -1.91 -8.93 6.27
C ALA A 162 -3.00 -7.92 6.70
N GLN A 163 -3.73 -8.20 7.77
CA GLN A 163 -4.71 -7.26 8.34
C GLN A 163 -4.07 -5.97 8.88
N LYS A 164 -2.83 -6.03 9.36
CA LYS A 164 -2.10 -4.87 9.92
C LYS A 164 -1.32 -4.09 8.88
N GLN A 165 -0.73 -4.78 7.91
CA GLN A 165 0.24 -4.20 6.98
C GLN A 165 -0.29 -4.10 5.55
N GLY A 166 -1.39 -4.79 5.24
CA GLY A 166 -1.87 -5.00 3.87
C GLY A 166 -0.95 -5.98 3.12
N GLY A 167 -1.52 -6.71 2.21
CA GLY A 167 -0.78 -7.67 1.38
C GLY A 167 -1.48 -9.02 1.34
N ILE A 168 -1.52 -9.63 0.18
CA ILE A 168 -2.18 -10.92 -0.04
C ILE A 168 -1.19 -11.96 -0.58
N SER A 169 0.01 -11.53 -1.00
CA SER A 169 1.00 -12.40 -1.65
C SER A 169 1.44 -13.54 -0.74
N GLY A 170 1.77 -13.24 0.54
CA GLY A 170 2.19 -14.26 1.51
C GLY A 170 1.10 -15.31 1.75
N ILE A 171 -0.16 -14.89 1.86
CA ILE A 171 -1.30 -15.80 2.00
C ILE A 171 -1.38 -16.75 0.79
N LEU A 172 -1.22 -16.23 -0.43
CA LEU A 172 -1.27 -17.05 -1.64
C LEU A 172 -0.05 -17.97 -1.77
N GLU A 173 1.13 -17.54 -1.34
CA GLU A 173 2.33 -18.38 -1.28
C GLU A 173 2.13 -19.57 -0.34
N ILE A 174 1.54 -19.35 0.85
CA ILE A 174 1.21 -20.42 1.80
C ILE A 174 0.17 -21.38 1.20
N ILE A 175 -0.88 -20.86 0.57
CA ILE A 175 -1.92 -21.68 -0.10
C ILE A 175 -1.30 -22.57 -1.18
N MET A 176 -0.46 -22.01 -2.03
CA MET A 176 0.18 -22.75 -3.11
C MET A 176 1.18 -23.78 -2.59
N ALA A 177 2.03 -23.39 -1.62
CA ALA A 177 3.00 -24.30 -1.01
C ALA A 177 2.30 -25.46 -0.28
N GLY A 178 1.23 -25.17 0.46
CA GLY A 178 0.41 -26.17 1.12
C GLY A 178 -0.19 -27.17 0.16
N GLY A 179 -0.77 -26.71 -0.95
CA GLY A 179 -1.29 -27.56 -2.01
C GLY A 179 -0.22 -28.46 -2.63
N LEU A 180 0.98 -27.92 -2.89
CA LEU A 180 2.10 -28.70 -3.41
C LEU A 180 2.58 -29.78 -2.45
N VAL A 181 2.76 -29.44 -1.16
CA VAL A 181 3.26 -30.39 -0.15
C VAL A 181 2.26 -31.52 0.10
N THR A 182 0.97 -31.21 0.12
CA THR A 182 -0.08 -32.21 0.36
C THR A 182 -0.44 -33.00 -0.90
N GLY A 183 0.09 -32.62 -2.06
CA GLY A 183 -0.27 -33.25 -3.34
C GLY A 183 -1.71 -32.99 -3.75
N ALA A 184 -2.28 -31.85 -3.38
CA ALA A 184 -3.64 -31.49 -3.72
C ALA A 184 -3.82 -31.40 -5.24
N SER A 185 -4.88 -32.03 -5.76
CA SER A 185 -5.24 -31.92 -7.17
C SER A 185 -5.92 -30.57 -7.49
N ASP A 186 -6.61 -30.01 -6.51
CA ASP A 186 -7.36 -28.75 -6.63
C ASP A 186 -7.30 -27.96 -5.32
N ILE A 187 -7.33 -26.63 -5.43
CA ILE A 187 -7.42 -25.68 -4.32
C ILE A 187 -8.73 -24.92 -4.48
N HIS A 188 -9.58 -24.98 -3.45
CA HIS A 188 -10.86 -24.30 -3.41
C HIS A 188 -10.83 -23.17 -2.41
N ILE A 189 -11.09 -21.95 -2.86
CA ILE A 189 -11.23 -20.75 -2.03
C ILE A 189 -12.68 -20.29 -2.17
N GLU A 190 -13.46 -20.48 -1.11
CA GLU A 190 -14.90 -20.24 -1.12
C GLU A 190 -15.23 -19.07 -0.16
N PRO A 191 -15.73 -17.93 -0.68
CA PRO A 191 -16.21 -16.87 0.17
C PRO A 191 -17.53 -17.29 0.86
N GLU A 192 -17.57 -17.14 2.19
CA GLU A 192 -18.76 -17.28 3.00
C GLU A 192 -19.22 -15.90 3.54
N GLN A 193 -20.30 -15.85 4.33
CA GLN A 193 -20.88 -14.58 4.80
C GLN A 193 -19.91 -13.79 5.70
N GLU A 194 -19.12 -14.47 6.55
CA GLU A 194 -18.23 -13.83 7.54
C GLU A 194 -16.77 -14.28 7.42
N ALA A 195 -16.48 -15.25 6.54
CA ALA A 195 -15.16 -15.86 6.41
C ALA A 195 -14.86 -16.29 4.97
N ILE A 196 -13.65 -16.74 4.75
CA ILE A 196 -13.24 -17.42 3.51
C ILE A 196 -12.84 -18.83 3.91
N ARG A 197 -13.45 -19.82 3.29
CA ARG A 197 -13.09 -21.24 3.50
C ARG A 197 -12.06 -21.65 2.48
N LEU A 198 -10.94 -22.23 2.94
CA LEU A 198 -9.91 -22.84 2.12
C LEU A 198 -10.02 -24.37 2.21
N ARG A 199 -10.13 -25.05 1.07
CA ARG A 199 -10.14 -26.51 1.01
C ARG A 199 -9.17 -27.03 -0.05
N TYR A 200 -8.55 -28.16 0.24
CA TYR A 200 -7.74 -28.92 -0.70
C TYR A 200 -8.47 -30.21 -1.10
N ARG A 201 -8.34 -30.58 -2.36
CA ARG A 201 -8.79 -31.90 -2.81
C ARG A 201 -7.62 -32.88 -2.71
N LEU A 202 -7.69 -33.77 -1.71
CA LEU A 202 -6.72 -34.82 -1.46
C LEU A 202 -7.35 -36.18 -1.79
N ASP A 203 -6.76 -36.95 -2.69
CA ASP A 203 -7.28 -38.26 -3.11
C ASP A 203 -8.78 -38.24 -3.51
N GLY A 204 -9.23 -37.17 -4.13
CA GLY A 204 -10.61 -36.99 -4.59
C GLY A 204 -11.59 -36.45 -3.53
N VAL A 205 -11.15 -36.26 -2.27
CA VAL A 205 -11.96 -35.74 -1.16
C VAL A 205 -11.54 -34.29 -0.87
N LEU A 206 -12.51 -33.41 -0.60
CA LEU A 206 -12.25 -32.04 -0.16
C LEU A 206 -12.05 -32.03 1.35
N GLU A 207 -10.89 -31.55 1.79
CA GLU A 207 -10.53 -31.37 3.19
C GLU A 207 -10.40 -29.89 3.53
N ASP A 208 -10.96 -29.46 4.66
CA ASP A 208 -10.86 -28.10 5.16
C ASP A 208 -9.43 -27.83 5.65
N VAL A 209 -8.88 -26.67 5.24
CA VAL A 209 -7.53 -26.23 5.60
C VAL A 209 -7.61 -24.99 6.50
N ALA A 210 -8.47 -24.02 6.17
CA ALA A 210 -8.68 -22.78 6.94
C ALA A 210 -10.05 -22.18 6.63
#